data_bab6e4cea27e792fdd3d674f1bf0d9b8
#
_entry.id   bab6e4cea27e792fdd3d674f1bf0d9b8
#
_cell.length_a   1.000
_cell.length_b   1.000
_cell.length_c   1.000
_cell.angle_alpha   90.00
_cell.angle_beta   90.00
_cell.angle_gamma   90.00
#
_symmetry.space_group_name_H-M   'P 1'
#
loop_
_entity.id
_entity.type
_entity.pdbx_description
1 polymer ?
#
loop_
_entity_poly.entity_id
_entity_poly.type
_entity_poly.pdbx_seq_one_letter_code
_entity_poly.pdbx_strand_id
1 'polypeptide(L)'
;MVHCYYSKKECLFDELEHAVESSDIFLLQELVEKIELKEKHEKSICNYHIKLIAEQQINHLANLPYNSSKCNELIKYLLSVDTWMEYELKIFYNSVFFLNTKTISLLY
;
A
#
# COMPACT_ATOMS: atom_id res chain seq x y z
N MET A 1 17.44 0.64 -17.09
CA MET A 1 16.95 1.35 -16.26
C MET A 1 15.83 0.90 -15.54
N VAL A 2 16.10 0.71 -14.39
CA VAL A 2 15.19 0.07 -13.54
C VAL A 2 13.97 0.83 -13.20
N HIS A 3 14.04 2.08 -13.28
CA HIS A 3 12.89 2.83 -12.86
C HIS A 3 11.76 2.78 -13.85
N CYS A 4 11.93 2.13 -14.97
CA CYS A 4 10.86 2.11 -15.93
C CYS A 4 9.66 1.29 -15.48
N TYR A 5 9.81 0.39 -14.53
CA TYR A 5 8.66 -0.35 -14.04
C TYR A 5 7.98 0.35 -12.87
N TYR A 6 8.54 1.46 -12.40
CA TYR A 6 7.95 2.25 -11.36
C TYR A 6 7.68 3.62 -11.94
N SER A 7 6.49 3.82 -12.45
CA SER A 7 6.10 5.04 -13.09
C SER A 7 4.92 5.63 -12.33
N LYS A 8 4.91 6.95 -12.16
CA LYS A 8 3.79 7.62 -11.51
C LYS A 8 2.49 7.41 -12.27
N LYS A 9 2.58 7.14 -13.57
CA LYS A 9 1.39 6.87 -14.38
C LYS A 9 0.79 5.52 -14.04
N GLU A 10 1.62 4.58 -13.57
CA GLU A 10 1.16 3.25 -13.25
C GLU A 10 0.82 3.08 -11.79
N CYS A 11 1.48 3.85 -10.92
CA CYS A 11 1.26 3.73 -9.50
C CYS A 11 0.27 4.78 -9.01
N LEU A 12 -0.69 4.34 -8.24
CA LEU A 12 -1.77 5.20 -7.78
C LEU A 12 -1.55 5.75 -6.37
N PHE A 13 -0.29 6.08 -6.05
CA PHE A 13 0.04 6.61 -4.72
C PHE A 13 -0.64 7.93 -4.42
N ASP A 14 -0.72 8.82 -5.41
CA ASP A 14 -1.36 10.12 -5.18
C ASP A 14 -2.82 9.94 -4.79
N GLU A 15 -3.49 8.99 -5.42
CA GLU A 15 -4.88 8.71 -5.12
C GLU A 15 -5.02 8.09 -3.73
N LEU A 16 -4.08 7.21 -3.37
CA LEU A 16 -4.07 6.63 -2.03
C LEU A 16 -3.89 7.72 -0.98
N GLU A 17 -2.90 8.60 -1.17
CA GLU A 17 -2.60 9.65 -0.21
C GLU A 17 -3.78 10.61 -0.05
N HIS A 18 -4.42 10.96 -1.16
CA HIS A 18 -5.59 11.83 -1.11
C HIS A 18 -6.72 11.18 -0.32
N ALA A 19 -6.99 9.90 -0.57
CA ALA A 19 -8.05 9.18 0.11
C ALA A 19 -7.76 9.05 1.60
N VAL A 20 -6.50 8.77 1.96
CA VAL A 20 -6.09 8.64 3.36
C VAL A 20 -6.21 9.98 4.09
N GLU A 21 -5.74 11.06 3.46
CA GLU A 21 -5.83 12.38 4.06
C GLU A 21 -7.27 12.83 4.27
N SER A 22 -8.15 12.43 3.35
CA SER A 22 -9.56 12.77 3.47
C SER A 22 -10.31 11.87 4.44
N SER A 23 -9.70 10.78 4.88
CA SER A 23 -10.31 9.75 5.72
C SER A 23 -11.66 9.30 5.14
N ASP A 24 -11.71 9.17 3.82
CA ASP A 24 -12.94 8.90 3.10
C ASP A 24 -12.99 7.44 2.63
N ILE A 25 -13.82 6.64 3.29
CA ILE A 25 -13.95 5.22 2.97
C ILE A 25 -14.39 5.01 1.52
N PHE A 26 -15.26 5.88 1.00
CA PHE A 26 -15.73 5.73 -0.37
C PHE A 26 -14.59 5.90 -1.37
N LEU A 27 -13.72 6.88 -1.14
CA LEU A 27 -12.57 7.07 -2.02
C LEU A 27 -11.63 5.87 -1.97
N LEU A 28 -11.44 5.31 -0.79
CA LEU A 28 -10.60 4.13 -0.63
C LEU A 28 -11.20 2.93 -1.34
N GLN A 29 -12.51 2.74 -1.22
CA GLN A 29 -13.21 1.64 -1.89
C GLN A 29 -13.14 1.80 -3.41
N GLU A 30 -13.31 3.02 -3.90
CA GLU A 30 -13.19 3.29 -5.32
C GLU A 30 -11.79 2.97 -5.83
N LEU A 31 -10.77 3.31 -5.04
CA LEU A 31 -9.40 3.03 -5.40
C LEU A 31 -9.14 1.53 -5.50
N VAL A 32 -9.63 0.78 -4.51
CA VAL A 32 -9.49 -0.69 -4.52
C VAL A 32 -10.14 -1.27 -5.78
N GLU A 33 -11.36 -0.84 -6.09
CA GLU A 33 -12.07 -1.33 -7.27
C GLU A 33 -11.33 -0.97 -8.56
N LYS A 34 -10.79 0.23 -8.63
CA LYS A 34 -10.04 0.69 -9.78
C LYS A 34 -8.81 -0.18 -10.01
N ILE A 35 -8.11 -0.52 -8.93
CA ILE A 35 -6.93 -1.36 -9.03
C ILE A 35 -7.32 -2.77 -9.45
N GLU A 36 -8.39 -3.31 -8.90
CA GLU A 36 -8.86 -4.64 -9.25
C GLU A 36 -9.23 -4.72 -10.73
N LEU A 37 -9.83 -3.69 -11.27
CA LEU A 37 -10.14 -3.64 -12.69
C LEU A 37 -8.87 -3.60 -13.54
N LYS A 38 -7.89 -2.84 -13.11
CA LYS A 38 -6.61 -2.78 -13.82
C LYS A 38 -5.89 -4.12 -13.78
N GLU A 39 -6.00 -4.86 -12.69
CA GLU A 39 -5.34 -6.15 -12.54
C GLU A 39 -5.86 -7.20 -13.53
N LYS A 40 -7.05 -7.01 -14.04
CA LYS A 40 -7.60 -7.93 -15.04
C LYS A 40 -6.87 -7.83 -16.38
N HIS A 41 -6.27 -6.69 -16.64
CA HIS A 41 -5.57 -6.44 -17.89
C HIS A 41 -4.07 -6.46 -17.72
N GLU A 42 -3.59 -5.87 -16.65
CA GLU A 42 -2.16 -5.75 -16.41
C GLU A 42 -1.89 -5.73 -14.92
N LYS A 43 -1.03 -6.62 -14.45
CA LYS A 43 -0.70 -6.69 -13.03
C LYS A 43 0.47 -5.76 -12.72
N SER A 44 0.35 -5.05 -11.61
CA SER A 44 1.39 -4.15 -11.13
C SER A 44 1.60 -4.42 -9.66
N ILE A 45 2.84 -4.76 -9.28
CA ILE A 45 3.16 -5.00 -7.87
C ILE A 45 2.95 -3.74 -7.05
N CYS A 46 3.25 -2.60 -7.65
CA CYS A 46 3.04 -1.29 -7.03
C CYS A 46 1.58 -1.08 -6.66
N ASN A 47 0.68 -1.25 -7.62
CA ASN A 47 -0.75 -1.08 -7.36
C ASN A 47 -1.31 -2.15 -6.44
N TYR A 48 -0.74 -3.36 -6.49
CA TYR A 48 -1.15 -4.41 -5.58
C TYR A 48 -0.87 -4.00 -4.13
N HIS A 49 0.32 -3.47 -3.87
CA HIS A 49 0.66 -3.00 -2.52
C HIS A 49 -0.22 -1.85 -2.09
N ILE A 50 -0.52 -0.92 -3.02
CA ILE A 50 -1.42 0.19 -2.72
C ILE A 50 -2.80 -0.33 -2.35
N LYS A 51 -3.28 -1.35 -3.06
CA LYS A 51 -4.57 -1.96 -2.75
C LYS A 51 -4.57 -2.55 -1.33
N LEU A 52 -3.50 -3.26 -0.96
CA LEU A 52 -3.40 -3.83 0.38
C LEU A 52 -3.47 -2.75 1.44
N ILE A 53 -2.76 -1.65 1.23
CA ILE A 53 -2.77 -0.53 2.19
C ILE A 53 -4.16 0.09 2.26
N ALA A 54 -4.81 0.31 1.12
CA ALA A 54 -6.13 0.90 1.09
C ALA A 54 -7.14 0.03 1.84
N GLU A 55 -7.06 -1.30 1.66
CA GLU A 55 -7.95 -2.22 2.36
C GLU A 55 -7.78 -2.15 3.86
N GLN A 56 -6.52 -2.05 4.33
CA GLN A 56 -6.28 -1.94 5.77
C GLN A 56 -6.73 -0.58 6.31
N GLN A 57 -6.61 0.46 5.51
CA GLN A 57 -7.09 1.77 5.92
C GLN A 57 -8.62 1.77 6.05
N ILE A 58 -9.30 1.08 5.13
CA ILE A 58 -10.76 0.91 5.23
C ILE A 58 -11.12 0.21 6.54
N ASN A 59 -10.39 -0.87 6.86
CA ASN A 59 -10.63 -1.60 8.10
C ASN A 59 -10.42 -0.68 9.31
N HIS A 60 -9.37 0.12 9.27
CA HIS A 60 -9.07 1.04 10.36
C HIS A 60 -10.22 2.04 10.56
N LEU A 61 -10.69 2.65 9.48
CA LEU A 61 -11.76 3.65 9.56
C LEU A 61 -13.09 3.04 9.97
N ALA A 62 -13.29 1.76 9.67
CA ALA A 62 -14.52 1.04 10.01
C ALA A 62 -14.44 0.34 11.37
N ASN A 63 -13.33 0.53 12.10
CA ASN A 63 -13.08 -0.13 13.38
C ASN A 63 -13.07 -1.65 13.28
N LEU A 64 -12.57 -2.15 12.16
CA LEU A 64 -12.39 -3.59 11.94
C LEU A 64 -10.93 -3.96 12.12
N PRO A 65 -10.64 -5.22 12.45
CA PRO A 65 -9.25 -5.65 12.60
C PRO A 65 -8.54 -5.65 11.25
N TYR A 66 -7.22 -5.45 11.29
CA TYR A 66 -6.41 -5.54 10.08
C TYR A 66 -6.31 -7.00 9.64
N ASN A 67 -6.12 -7.19 8.33
CA ASN A 67 -5.89 -8.52 7.79
C ASN A 67 -4.40 -8.86 7.98
N SER A 68 -4.10 -9.69 8.97
CA SER A 68 -2.73 -10.04 9.32
C SER A 68 -1.93 -10.63 8.17
N SER A 69 -2.59 -11.47 7.38
CA SER A 69 -1.92 -12.09 6.23
C SER A 69 -1.46 -11.05 5.22
N LYS A 70 -2.32 -10.09 4.92
CA LYS A 70 -1.99 -9.03 3.96
C LYS A 70 -0.93 -8.09 4.51
N CYS A 71 -1.03 -7.74 5.79
CA CYS A 71 -0.01 -6.92 6.43
C CYS A 71 1.35 -7.61 6.39
N ASN A 72 1.38 -8.93 6.62
CA ASN A 72 2.62 -9.68 6.58
C ASN A 72 3.23 -9.72 5.19
N GLU A 73 2.41 -9.73 4.15
CA GLU A 73 2.93 -9.68 2.78
C GLU A 73 3.73 -8.39 2.55
N LEU A 74 3.20 -7.25 3.01
CA LEU A 74 3.90 -5.98 2.88
C LEU A 74 5.19 -5.97 3.69
N ILE A 75 5.13 -6.48 4.92
CA ILE A 75 6.30 -6.53 5.79
C ILE A 75 7.39 -7.39 5.16
N LYS A 76 7.03 -8.56 4.64
CA LYS A 76 7.99 -9.44 4.00
C LYS A 76 8.62 -8.79 2.78
N TYR A 77 7.82 -8.08 2.01
CA TYR A 77 8.35 -7.38 0.86
C TYR A 77 9.39 -6.35 1.28
N LEU A 78 9.04 -5.51 2.27
CA LEU A 78 9.96 -4.47 2.73
C LEU A 78 11.24 -5.04 3.31
N LEU A 79 11.14 -6.16 4.03
CA LEU A 79 12.33 -6.82 4.61
C LEU A 79 13.19 -7.47 3.54
N SER A 80 12.62 -7.81 2.39
CA SER A 80 13.36 -8.48 1.33
C SER A 80 14.18 -7.53 0.46
N VAL A 81 13.96 -6.23 0.58
CA VAL A 81 14.65 -5.25 -0.25
C VAL A 81 15.87 -4.72 0.48
N ASP A 82 17.07 -4.90 -0.11
CA ASP A 82 18.31 -4.49 0.52
C ASP A 82 18.45 -3.00 0.68
N THR A 83 18.08 -2.25 -0.35
CA THR A 83 18.20 -0.79 -0.31
C THR A 83 16.86 -0.18 -0.69
N TRP A 84 16.29 0.58 0.22
CA TRP A 84 15.01 1.22 -0.03
C TRP A 84 15.18 2.45 -0.90
N MET A 85 14.35 2.51 -1.93
CA MET A 85 14.25 3.66 -2.80
C MET A 85 12.93 4.37 -2.49
N GLU A 86 12.57 5.34 -3.32
CA GLU A 86 11.35 6.12 -3.10
C GLU A 86 10.10 5.26 -2.96
N TYR A 87 10.01 4.21 -3.77
CA TYR A 87 8.84 3.33 -3.74
C TYR A 87 8.67 2.67 -2.36
N GLU A 88 9.74 2.06 -1.85
CA GLU A 88 9.68 1.36 -0.56
C GLU A 88 9.41 2.33 0.58
N LEU A 89 9.96 3.53 0.51
CA LEU A 89 9.69 4.54 1.52
C LEU A 89 8.22 4.95 1.52
N LYS A 90 7.63 5.10 0.34
CA LYS A 90 6.20 5.43 0.26
C LYS A 90 5.33 4.30 0.80
N ILE A 91 5.69 3.05 0.49
CA ILE A 91 4.98 1.90 1.03
C ILE A 91 5.08 1.89 2.55
N PHE A 92 6.28 2.11 3.08
CA PHE A 92 6.48 2.12 4.54
C PHE A 92 5.66 3.23 5.20
N TYR A 93 5.76 4.46 4.70
CA TYR A 93 5.04 5.58 5.28
C TYR A 93 3.54 5.34 5.29
N ASN A 94 3.00 4.80 4.22
CA ASN A 94 1.56 4.59 4.14
C ASN A 94 1.10 3.34 4.90
N SER A 95 2.03 2.54 5.40
CA SER A 95 1.73 1.33 6.15
C SER A 95 1.91 1.47 7.66
N VAL A 96 2.54 2.56 8.10
CA VAL A 96 2.92 2.73 9.51
C VAL A 96 1.73 2.57 10.46
N PHE A 97 0.55 2.98 10.04
CA PHE A 97 -0.63 2.95 10.90
C PHE A 97 -1.02 1.53 11.34
N PHE A 98 -0.63 0.49 10.59
CA PHE A 98 -0.97 -0.87 11.00
C PHE A 98 0.25 -1.70 11.41
N LEU A 99 1.44 -1.10 11.44
CA LEU A 99 2.64 -1.81 11.90
C LEU A 99 2.80 -1.61 13.40
N ASN A 100 3.20 -2.67 14.09
CA ASN A 100 3.46 -2.52 15.51
C ASN A 100 4.90 -2.03 15.72
N THR A 101 5.19 -1.59 16.93
CA THR A 101 6.50 -1.02 17.27
C THR A 101 7.64 -1.97 16.98
N LYS A 102 7.46 -3.25 17.27
CA LYS A 102 8.48 -4.25 17.06
C LYS A 102 8.80 -4.39 15.58
N THR A 103 7.76 -4.42 14.74
CA THR A 103 7.93 -4.53 13.30
C THR A 103 8.63 -3.29 12.75
N ILE A 104 8.25 -2.11 13.24
CA ILE A 104 8.88 -0.87 12.81
C ILE A 104 10.37 -0.89 13.12
N SER A 105 10.75 -1.40 14.29
CA SER A 105 12.14 -1.50 14.68
C SER A 105 12.92 -2.43 13.76
N LEU A 106 12.30 -3.50 13.29
CA LEU A 106 12.96 -4.42 12.38
C LEU A 106 13.17 -3.81 11.00
N LEU A 107 12.26 -2.93 10.56
CA LEU A 107 12.34 -2.30 9.25
C LEU A 107 13.29 -1.12 9.25
N TYR A 108 13.44 -0.48 10.39
CA TYR A 108 14.26 0.69 10.49
C TYR A 108 15.64 0.35 10.99
#